data_4c99e2c3e0e5dc9613a4696c2d8240f9
#
_entry.id   4c99e2c3e0e5dc9613a4696c2d8240f9
#
_cell.length_a   1.000
_cell.length_b   1.000
_cell.length_c   1.000
_cell.angle_alpha   90.00
_cell.angle_beta   90.00
_cell.angle_gamma   90.00
#
_symmetry.space_group_name_H-M   'P 1'
#
loop_
_entity.id
_entity.type
_entity.pdbx_description
1 polymer ?
#
loop_
_entity_poly.entity_id
_entity_poly.type
_entity_poly.pdbx_seq_one_letter_code
_entity_poly.pdbx_strand_id
1 'polypeptide(L)'
;MRCAAVVVAAGSGTRFGGEKQFAFVGPETVAERSVRLCRWVAEYVVCVVPEDYRGIGEGADVIVAGGATRAESVRKGLELLDEYDVVLVHDAARPMATPELFKRVVDALEAGAKAVIPGIKVTDTIKRVDSETSEVIETLDRESLIAVQTPQGFLRETLVRAHESQSDATDDAGLVEAIGEKVIFVEGEVGNIKITHQSDLATLNRKEQ
;
A
#
# COMPACT_ATOMS: atom_id res chain seq x y z
N MET A 1 5.89 10.40 -17.50
CA MET A 1 5.07 9.15 -17.54
C MET A 1 3.71 9.45 -16.96
N ARG A 2 2.61 8.93 -17.57
CA ARG A 2 1.26 9.07 -17.02
C ARG A 2 1.12 8.15 -15.81
N CYS A 3 0.73 8.70 -14.69
CA CYS A 3 0.65 8.00 -13.41
C CYS A 3 -0.80 7.86 -12.95
N ALA A 4 -1.19 6.66 -12.56
CA ALA A 4 -2.44 6.38 -11.88
C ALA A 4 -2.21 5.72 -10.52
N ALA A 5 -3.23 5.67 -9.67
CA ALA A 5 -3.15 5.02 -8.37
C ALA A 5 -4.34 4.08 -8.11
N VAL A 6 -4.06 2.97 -7.44
CA VAL A 6 -5.04 2.07 -6.84
C VAL A 6 -4.95 2.21 -5.32
N VAL A 7 -6.00 2.75 -4.72
CA VAL A 7 -6.14 2.83 -3.25
C VAL A 7 -6.89 1.59 -2.76
N VAL A 8 -6.21 0.73 -2.01
CA VAL A 8 -6.78 -0.53 -1.52
C VAL A 8 -7.46 -0.31 -0.18
N ALA A 9 -8.79 -0.27 -0.19
CA ALA A 9 -9.65 -0.03 0.97
C ALA A 9 -10.63 -1.19 1.26
N ALA A 10 -10.50 -2.33 0.56
CA ALA A 10 -11.45 -3.46 0.64
C ALA A 10 -11.20 -4.44 1.81
N GLY A 11 -10.23 -4.17 2.68
CA GLY A 11 -9.91 -5.07 3.79
C GLY A 11 -10.98 -5.09 4.88
N SER A 12 -11.29 -6.28 5.42
CA SER A 12 -12.30 -6.50 6.48
C SER A 12 -11.96 -5.88 7.84
N GLY A 13 -10.72 -5.45 8.05
CA GLY A 13 -10.31 -4.79 9.30
C GLY A 13 -10.41 -5.67 10.56
N THR A 14 -10.30 -6.99 10.46
CA THR A 14 -10.48 -7.94 11.59
C THR A 14 -9.65 -7.60 12.84
N ARG A 15 -8.37 -7.22 12.67
CA ARG A 15 -7.49 -6.80 13.79
C ARG A 15 -7.88 -5.45 14.38
N PHE A 16 -8.54 -4.60 13.62
CA PHE A 16 -9.05 -3.30 14.05
C PHE A 16 -10.39 -3.43 14.80
N GLY A 17 -11.11 -4.51 14.53
CA GLY A 17 -12.46 -4.75 15.06
C GLY A 17 -13.57 -4.13 14.22
N GLY A 18 -13.32 -3.82 12.96
CA GLY A 18 -14.28 -3.24 12.02
C GLY A 18 -13.64 -2.62 10.79
N GLU A 19 -14.43 -1.93 10.02
CA GLU A 19 -14.05 -1.32 8.75
C GLU A 19 -13.28 0.00 8.96
N LYS A 20 -12.00 -0.13 9.26
CA LYS A 20 -11.09 0.99 9.58
C LYS A 20 -10.96 2.04 8.47
N GLN A 21 -11.19 1.66 7.21
CA GLN A 21 -11.16 2.58 6.07
C GLN A 21 -12.21 3.68 6.16
N PHE A 22 -13.26 3.48 6.97
CA PHE A 22 -14.34 4.43 7.21
C PHE A 22 -14.19 5.20 8.54
N ALA A 23 -13.17 4.86 9.32
CA ALA A 23 -12.85 5.61 10.53
C ALA A 23 -12.31 7.00 10.16
N PHE A 24 -12.59 8.00 11.01
CA PHE A 24 -12.16 9.37 10.78
C PHE A 24 -10.76 9.66 11.33
N VAL A 25 -9.97 10.37 10.52
CA VAL A 25 -8.71 11.02 10.90
C VAL A 25 -8.88 12.52 10.63
N GLY A 26 -9.11 13.30 11.67
CA GLY A 26 -9.56 14.67 11.52
C GLY A 26 -10.93 14.73 10.83
N PRO A 27 -11.13 15.58 9.79
CA PRO A 27 -12.41 15.74 9.09
C PRO A 27 -12.67 14.69 8.00
N GLU A 28 -11.68 13.88 7.62
CA GLU A 28 -11.73 12.93 6.51
C GLU A 28 -11.76 11.48 7.02
N THR A 29 -12.37 10.57 6.27
CA THR A 29 -12.14 9.15 6.51
C THR A 29 -10.73 8.73 6.08
N VAL A 30 -10.27 7.60 6.62
CA VAL A 30 -8.98 7.00 6.26
C VAL A 30 -8.87 6.79 4.75
N ALA A 31 -9.94 6.32 4.10
CA ALA A 31 -9.97 6.08 2.65
C ALA A 31 -9.93 7.39 1.85
N GLU A 32 -10.76 8.38 2.17
CA GLU A 32 -10.80 9.69 1.50
C GLU A 32 -9.44 10.38 1.58
N ARG A 33 -8.84 10.39 2.77
CA ARG A 33 -7.51 10.98 2.96
C ARG A 33 -6.46 10.29 2.08
N SER A 34 -6.48 8.96 2.00
CA SER A 34 -5.53 8.21 1.16
C SER A 34 -5.76 8.45 -0.33
N VAL A 35 -7.01 8.58 -0.77
CA VAL A 35 -7.35 9.00 -2.14
C VAL A 35 -6.78 10.39 -2.44
N ARG A 36 -7.01 11.35 -1.56
CA ARG A 36 -6.49 12.73 -1.72
C ARG A 36 -4.96 12.76 -1.79
N LEU A 37 -4.27 11.95 -0.99
CA LEU A 37 -2.81 11.86 -1.02
C LEU A 37 -2.29 11.34 -2.35
N CYS A 38 -2.94 10.34 -2.96
CA CYS A 38 -2.55 9.84 -4.28
C CYS A 38 -2.64 10.92 -5.37
N ARG A 39 -3.56 11.89 -5.24
CA ARG A 39 -3.74 13.00 -6.21
C ARG A 39 -2.53 13.93 -6.35
N TRP A 40 -1.60 13.90 -5.44
CA TRP A 40 -0.37 14.71 -5.58
C TRP A 40 0.48 14.31 -6.78
N VAL A 41 0.41 13.05 -7.21
CA VAL A 41 1.22 12.53 -8.32
C VAL A 41 0.41 11.76 -9.36
N ALA A 42 -0.79 11.28 -9.02
CA ALA A 42 -1.63 10.48 -9.90
C ALA A 42 -2.69 11.33 -10.62
N GLU A 43 -2.78 11.19 -11.93
CA GLU A 43 -3.81 11.82 -12.77
C GLU A 43 -5.17 11.14 -12.58
N TYR A 44 -5.15 9.85 -12.26
CA TYR A 44 -6.35 9.02 -12.09
C TYR A 44 -6.23 8.14 -10.85
N VAL A 45 -7.28 8.08 -10.04
CA VAL A 45 -7.30 7.31 -8.80
C VAL A 45 -8.50 6.37 -8.78
N VAL A 46 -8.24 5.09 -8.67
CA VAL A 46 -9.23 4.05 -8.44
C VAL A 46 -9.24 3.71 -6.95
N CYS A 47 -10.38 3.81 -6.29
CA CYS A 47 -10.56 3.37 -4.91
C CYS A 47 -11.25 2.00 -4.90
N VAL A 48 -10.62 1.00 -4.32
CA VAL A 48 -11.15 -0.36 -4.22
C VAL A 48 -11.68 -0.58 -2.81
N VAL A 49 -12.99 -0.81 -2.70
CA VAL A 49 -13.76 -0.87 -1.44
C VAL A 49 -14.44 -2.23 -1.25
N PRO A 50 -14.98 -2.57 -0.07
CA PRO A 50 -15.81 -3.78 0.10
C PRO A 50 -17.04 -3.75 -0.81
N GLU A 51 -17.55 -4.92 -1.21
CA GLU A 51 -18.68 -5.06 -2.15
C GLU A 51 -19.98 -4.38 -1.65
N ASP A 52 -20.23 -4.46 -0.36
CA ASP A 52 -21.44 -3.86 0.27
C ASP A 52 -21.35 -2.35 0.49
N TYR A 53 -20.26 -1.73 -0.02
CA TYR A 53 -19.96 -0.35 0.29
C TYR A 53 -20.76 0.63 -0.58
N ARG A 54 -21.52 1.51 0.07
CA ARG A 54 -22.30 2.57 -0.57
C ARG A 54 -21.89 3.94 -0.01
N GLY A 55 -20.93 4.60 -0.68
CA GLY A 55 -20.85 6.05 -0.53
C GLY A 55 -19.59 6.67 0.05
N ILE A 56 -18.39 6.05 0.03
CA ILE A 56 -17.14 6.75 0.30
C ILE A 56 -16.12 6.48 -0.80
N GLY A 57 -15.29 7.42 -1.08
CA GLY A 57 -14.31 7.50 -2.14
C GLY A 57 -14.40 8.87 -2.76
N GLU A 58 -14.95 9.86 -2.03
CA GLU A 58 -14.92 11.24 -2.49
C GLU A 58 -13.50 11.60 -2.91
N GLY A 59 -13.37 12.11 -4.14
CA GLY A 59 -12.09 12.41 -4.76
C GLY A 59 -11.48 11.32 -5.62
N ALA A 60 -11.93 10.05 -5.58
CA ALA A 60 -11.55 9.04 -6.57
C ALA A 60 -12.32 9.25 -7.90
N ASP A 61 -11.67 8.91 -9.04
CA ASP A 61 -12.33 8.96 -10.34
C ASP A 61 -13.31 7.80 -10.49
N VAL A 62 -12.94 6.65 -9.95
CA VAL A 62 -13.78 5.43 -9.95
C VAL A 62 -13.66 4.71 -8.62
N ILE A 63 -14.80 4.16 -8.17
CA ILE A 63 -14.88 3.27 -7.03
C ILE A 63 -15.31 1.90 -7.52
N VAL A 64 -14.57 0.86 -7.14
CA VAL A 64 -14.87 -0.52 -7.53
C VAL A 64 -14.92 -1.44 -6.31
N ALA A 65 -15.71 -2.50 -6.41
CA ALA A 65 -15.73 -3.55 -5.40
C ALA A 65 -14.44 -4.37 -5.44
N GLY A 66 -13.87 -4.65 -4.28
CA GLY A 66 -12.70 -5.51 -4.13
C GLY A 66 -12.98 -6.98 -4.42
N GLY A 67 -11.92 -7.78 -4.38
CA GLY A 67 -11.98 -9.23 -4.46
C GLY A 67 -11.90 -9.88 -3.08
N ALA A 68 -11.84 -11.22 -3.06
CA ALA A 68 -11.68 -12.01 -1.84
C ALA A 68 -10.31 -11.81 -1.18
N THR A 69 -9.31 -11.43 -1.98
CA THR A 69 -7.93 -11.18 -1.52
C THR A 69 -7.48 -9.76 -1.84
N ARG A 70 -6.38 -9.31 -1.19
CA ARG A 70 -5.74 -8.03 -1.51
C ARG A 70 -5.28 -8.00 -2.98
N ALA A 71 -4.66 -9.08 -3.47
CA ALA A 71 -4.19 -9.17 -4.84
C ALA A 71 -5.33 -9.10 -5.86
N GLU A 72 -6.47 -9.76 -5.60
CA GLU A 72 -7.67 -9.62 -6.45
C GLU A 72 -8.23 -8.20 -6.45
N SER A 73 -8.20 -7.52 -5.31
CA SER A 73 -8.62 -6.12 -5.20
C SER A 73 -7.74 -5.21 -6.06
N VAL A 74 -6.41 -5.41 -6.04
CA VAL A 74 -5.48 -4.68 -6.91
C VAL A 74 -5.75 -4.98 -8.38
N ARG A 75 -5.95 -6.25 -8.77
CA ARG A 75 -6.27 -6.62 -10.17
C ARG A 75 -7.49 -5.89 -10.70
N LYS A 76 -8.58 -5.84 -9.92
CA LYS A 76 -9.80 -5.11 -10.32
C LYS A 76 -9.54 -3.61 -10.55
N GLY A 77 -8.65 -3.02 -9.76
CA GLY A 77 -8.20 -1.64 -9.99
C GLY A 77 -7.37 -1.49 -11.26
N LEU A 78 -6.46 -2.44 -11.52
CA LEU A 78 -5.57 -2.43 -12.69
C LEU A 78 -6.31 -2.54 -14.03
N GLU A 79 -7.44 -3.25 -14.08
CA GLU A 79 -8.27 -3.41 -15.28
C GLU A 79 -8.79 -2.08 -15.85
N LEU A 80 -8.75 -1.01 -15.06
CA LEU A 80 -9.21 0.32 -15.43
C LEU A 80 -8.08 1.28 -15.82
N LEU A 81 -6.83 0.80 -15.85
CA LEU A 81 -5.66 1.66 -15.96
C LEU A 81 -4.81 1.39 -17.22
N ASP A 82 -5.42 0.93 -18.30
CA ASP A 82 -4.71 0.55 -19.54
C ASP A 82 -3.93 1.68 -20.20
N GLU A 83 -4.35 2.92 -20.01
CA GLU A 83 -3.75 4.11 -20.61
C GLU A 83 -2.59 4.73 -19.82
N TYR A 84 -2.23 4.14 -18.67
CA TYR A 84 -1.21 4.68 -17.77
C TYR A 84 0.09 3.90 -17.85
N ASP A 85 1.22 4.59 -17.72
CA ASP A 85 2.56 4.00 -17.76
C ASP A 85 2.96 3.45 -16.38
N VAL A 86 2.55 4.17 -15.33
CA VAL A 86 2.91 3.91 -13.93
C VAL A 86 1.66 3.73 -13.10
N VAL A 87 1.69 2.73 -12.23
CA VAL A 87 0.64 2.49 -11.23
C VAL A 87 1.25 2.51 -9.84
N LEU A 88 0.66 3.32 -8.97
CA LEU A 88 0.91 3.31 -7.54
C LEU A 88 -0.15 2.45 -6.84
N VAL A 89 0.26 1.52 -6.01
CA VAL A 89 -0.64 0.77 -5.12
C VAL A 89 -0.47 1.30 -3.71
N HIS A 90 -1.53 1.86 -3.15
CA HIS A 90 -1.51 2.45 -1.82
C HIS A 90 -2.54 1.82 -0.89
N ASP A 91 -2.08 1.37 0.28
CA ASP A 91 -2.98 0.89 1.33
C ASP A 91 -3.74 2.09 1.93
N ALA A 92 -5.07 2.10 1.85
CA ALA A 92 -5.88 3.14 2.51
C ALA A 92 -5.55 3.30 4.00
N ALA A 93 -5.14 2.20 4.64
CA ALA A 93 -4.74 2.19 6.04
C ALA A 93 -3.46 2.99 6.38
N ARG A 94 -2.84 3.69 5.41
CA ARG A 94 -1.68 4.57 5.61
C ARG A 94 -2.02 6.03 5.29
N PRO A 95 -2.92 6.67 6.02
CA PRO A 95 -3.41 8.02 5.71
C PRO A 95 -2.41 9.13 6.01
N MET A 96 -1.19 8.80 6.47
CA MET A 96 -0.17 9.77 6.87
C MET A 96 1.06 9.79 5.93
N ALA A 97 1.00 9.12 4.79
CA ALA A 97 2.03 9.24 3.75
C ALA A 97 2.11 10.69 3.25
N THR A 98 3.32 11.23 3.07
CA THR A 98 3.47 12.61 2.61
C THR A 98 3.54 12.70 1.08
N PRO A 99 3.27 13.86 0.48
CA PRO A 99 3.50 14.11 -0.95
C PRO A 99 4.94 13.79 -1.38
N GLU A 100 5.91 14.08 -0.51
CA GLU A 100 7.33 13.82 -0.73
C GLU A 100 7.64 12.32 -0.85
N LEU A 101 6.91 11.48 -0.10
CA LEU A 101 7.04 10.03 -0.21
C LEU A 101 6.54 9.53 -1.57
N PHE A 102 5.37 9.99 -2.00
CA PHE A 102 4.82 9.68 -3.33
C PHE A 102 5.78 10.12 -4.43
N LYS A 103 6.32 11.34 -4.30
CA LYS A 103 7.29 11.88 -5.27
C LYS A 103 8.55 11.02 -5.34
N ARG A 104 9.15 10.61 -4.21
CA ARG A 104 10.34 9.74 -4.20
C ARG A 104 10.12 8.43 -4.95
N VAL A 105 8.93 7.84 -4.80
CA VAL A 105 8.60 6.59 -5.52
C VAL A 105 8.50 6.84 -7.02
N VAL A 106 7.82 7.90 -7.45
CA VAL A 106 7.67 8.24 -8.88
C VAL A 106 9.01 8.62 -9.50
N ASP A 107 9.82 9.46 -8.83
CA ASP A 107 11.15 9.87 -9.32
C ASP A 107 12.06 8.64 -9.58
N ALA A 108 12.00 7.62 -8.73
CA ALA A 108 12.79 6.41 -8.93
C ALA A 108 12.31 5.57 -10.13
N LEU A 109 11.00 5.54 -10.41
CA LEU A 109 10.45 4.92 -11.62
C LEU A 109 10.86 5.70 -12.87
N GLU A 110 10.82 7.03 -12.82
CA GLU A 110 11.28 7.91 -13.91
C GLU A 110 12.79 7.78 -14.18
N ALA A 111 13.56 7.43 -13.13
CA ALA A 111 14.98 7.11 -13.25
C ALA A 111 15.26 5.72 -13.83
N GLY A 112 14.23 4.94 -14.17
CA GLY A 112 14.34 3.66 -14.87
C GLY A 112 14.10 2.41 -14.02
N ALA A 113 13.68 2.55 -12.74
CA ALA A 113 13.24 1.41 -11.96
C ALA A 113 11.88 0.89 -12.50
N LYS A 114 11.68 -0.44 -12.46
CA LYS A 114 10.41 -1.06 -12.85
C LYS A 114 9.45 -1.26 -11.68
N ALA A 115 9.99 -1.38 -10.48
CA ALA A 115 9.25 -1.53 -9.24
C ALA A 115 10.00 -0.82 -8.11
N VAL A 116 9.27 -0.05 -7.30
CA VAL A 116 9.83 0.78 -6.23
C VAL A 116 8.95 0.65 -4.98
N ILE A 117 9.59 0.40 -3.85
CA ILE A 117 8.92 0.34 -2.55
C ILE A 117 9.56 1.32 -1.57
N PRO A 118 8.79 2.03 -0.77
CA PRO A 118 9.33 2.75 0.37
C PRO A 118 9.49 1.80 1.56
N GLY A 119 10.53 2.02 2.36
CA GLY A 119 10.77 1.23 3.55
C GLY A 119 11.56 2.02 4.60
N ILE A 120 11.40 1.64 5.85
CA ILE A 120 12.18 2.17 6.97
C ILE A 120 13.09 1.08 7.53
N LYS A 121 14.27 1.47 8.02
CA LYS A 121 15.18 0.54 8.70
C LYS A 121 14.52 -0.03 9.94
N VAL A 122 14.76 -1.31 10.19
CA VAL A 122 14.27 -1.98 11.39
C VAL A 122 15.16 -1.61 12.58
N THR A 123 14.55 -1.05 13.62
CA THR A 123 15.24 -0.63 14.84
C THR A 123 15.31 -1.74 15.90
N ASP A 124 14.30 -2.59 15.94
CA ASP A 124 14.21 -3.67 16.92
C ASP A 124 15.06 -4.88 16.50
N THR A 125 15.38 -5.73 17.47
CA THR A 125 15.99 -7.04 17.19
C THR A 125 14.93 -7.98 16.62
N ILE A 126 15.13 -8.49 15.40
CA ILE A 126 14.21 -9.42 14.76
C ILE A 126 14.70 -10.86 14.97
N LYS A 127 13.79 -11.69 15.44
CA LYS A 127 13.99 -13.12 15.63
C LYS A 127 13.12 -13.91 14.67
N ARG A 128 13.68 -14.94 14.06
CA ARG A 128 12.89 -15.98 13.42
C ARG A 128 12.50 -16.99 14.50
N VAL A 129 11.23 -17.33 14.54
CA VAL A 129 10.71 -18.31 15.53
C VAL A 129 10.03 -19.47 14.79
N ASP A 130 10.09 -20.63 15.38
CA ASP A 130 9.25 -21.74 14.99
C ASP A 130 7.81 -21.46 15.43
N SER A 131 6.85 -21.54 14.50
CA SER A 131 5.45 -21.19 14.77
C SER A 131 4.70 -22.22 15.64
N GLU A 132 5.19 -23.46 15.70
CA GLU A 132 4.55 -24.55 16.45
C GLU A 132 5.10 -24.61 17.87
N THR A 133 6.43 -24.49 18.02
CA THR A 133 7.11 -24.64 19.32
C THR A 133 7.36 -23.30 20.04
N SER A 134 7.24 -22.17 19.32
CA SER A 134 7.62 -20.84 19.80
C SER A 134 9.12 -20.70 20.15
N GLU A 135 9.94 -21.64 19.70
CA GLU A 135 11.40 -21.57 19.90
C GLU A 135 12.03 -20.52 18.96
N VAL A 136 13.04 -19.82 19.48
CA VAL A 136 13.83 -18.89 18.67
C VAL A 136 14.82 -19.69 17.84
N ILE A 137 14.68 -19.63 16.51
CA ILE A 137 15.57 -20.32 15.54
C ILE A 137 16.84 -19.50 15.32
N GLU A 138 16.71 -18.20 15.03
CA GLU A 138 17.84 -17.33 14.73
C GLU A 138 17.55 -15.85 15.00
N THR A 139 18.62 -15.07 15.10
CA THR A 139 18.54 -13.59 15.08
C THR A 139 18.89 -13.12 13.67
N LEU A 140 17.97 -12.39 13.03
CA LEU A 140 18.22 -11.82 11.70
C LEU A 140 19.11 -10.57 11.80
N ASP A 141 19.96 -10.38 10.80
CA ASP A 141 20.72 -9.15 10.66
C ASP A 141 19.79 -8.00 10.24
N ARG A 142 19.41 -7.15 11.19
CA ARG A 142 18.50 -6.04 10.96
C ARG A 142 19.01 -4.98 9.98
N GLU A 143 20.34 -4.88 9.77
CA GLU A 143 20.91 -3.91 8.82
C GLU A 143 20.58 -4.28 7.37
N SER A 144 20.23 -5.54 7.11
CA SER A 144 19.75 -6.06 5.82
C SER A 144 18.24 -6.01 5.67
N LEU A 145 17.49 -5.56 6.69
CA LEU A 145 16.02 -5.57 6.71
C LEU A 145 15.43 -4.18 6.64
N ILE A 146 14.30 -4.08 5.94
CA ILE A 146 13.44 -2.90 5.93
C ILE A 146 12.01 -3.29 6.27
N ALA A 147 11.30 -2.40 6.96
CA ALA A 147 9.85 -2.51 7.10
C ALA A 147 9.19 -1.77 5.96
N VAL A 148 8.58 -2.53 5.04
CA VAL A 148 8.01 -2.02 3.79
C VAL A 148 6.75 -1.20 4.05
N GLN A 149 6.60 -0.13 3.29
CA GLN A 149 5.44 0.76 3.33
C GLN A 149 4.76 0.86 1.95
N THR A 150 3.73 1.67 1.86
CA THR A 150 3.13 2.13 0.60
C THR A 150 3.06 3.67 0.57
N PRO A 151 3.04 4.32 -0.63
CA PRO A 151 2.71 3.75 -1.93
C PRO A 151 3.84 2.88 -2.48
N GLN A 152 3.51 1.73 -3.06
CA GLN A 152 4.41 0.94 -3.90
C GLN A 152 4.18 1.37 -5.35
N GLY A 153 5.24 1.61 -6.10
CA GLY A 153 5.17 2.11 -7.47
C GLY A 153 5.71 1.10 -8.48
N PHE A 154 5.04 1.00 -9.63
CA PHE A 154 5.38 0.01 -10.65
C PHE A 154 5.20 0.58 -12.05
N LEU A 155 6.03 0.15 -13.01
CA LEU A 155 5.63 0.20 -14.40
C LEU A 155 4.39 -0.69 -14.54
N ARG A 156 3.33 -0.19 -15.20
CA ARG A 156 2.07 -0.92 -15.31
C ARG A 156 2.25 -2.31 -15.92
N GLU A 157 3.00 -2.42 -17.01
CA GLU A 157 3.27 -3.71 -17.67
C GLU A 157 3.91 -4.74 -16.72
N THR A 158 4.82 -4.29 -15.85
CA THR A 158 5.49 -5.16 -14.87
C THR A 158 4.51 -5.64 -13.82
N LEU A 159 3.66 -4.76 -13.31
CA LEU A 159 2.66 -5.10 -12.30
C LEU A 159 1.58 -6.05 -12.85
N VAL A 160 1.09 -5.82 -14.08
CA VAL A 160 0.12 -6.70 -14.75
C VAL A 160 0.71 -8.12 -14.89
N ARG A 161 1.91 -8.26 -15.44
CA ARG A 161 2.59 -9.56 -15.56
C ARG A 161 2.78 -10.26 -14.21
N ALA A 162 3.10 -9.50 -13.16
CA ALA A 162 3.26 -10.03 -11.82
C ALA A 162 1.94 -10.60 -11.27
N HIS A 163 0.83 -9.91 -11.51
CA HIS A 163 -0.50 -10.37 -11.09
C HIS A 163 -1.06 -11.55 -11.91
N GLU A 164 -0.54 -11.80 -13.12
CA GLU A 164 -0.86 -12.99 -13.92
C GLU A 164 -0.20 -14.26 -13.39
N SER A 165 0.90 -14.15 -12.64
CA SER A 165 1.71 -15.29 -12.18
C SER A 165 1.03 -16.18 -11.13
N GLN A 166 -0.11 -15.80 -10.58
CA GLN A 166 -0.86 -16.50 -9.52
C GLN A 166 -0.02 -16.87 -8.28
N SER A 167 1.10 -16.19 -8.06
CA SER A 167 1.95 -16.38 -6.89
C SER A 167 1.29 -15.80 -5.65
N ASP A 168 1.48 -16.45 -4.51
CA ASP A 168 1.10 -15.89 -3.21
C ASP A 168 2.18 -14.92 -2.73
N ALA A 169 1.77 -13.70 -2.41
CA ALA A 169 2.64 -12.70 -1.83
C ALA A 169 1.87 -11.80 -0.84
N THR A 170 2.57 -11.25 0.10
CA THR A 170 1.99 -10.36 1.12
C THR A 170 1.72 -8.94 0.60
N ASP A 171 2.41 -8.57 -0.49
CA ASP A 171 2.30 -7.27 -1.18
C ASP A 171 2.57 -7.42 -2.69
N ASP A 172 2.45 -6.32 -3.43
CA ASP A 172 2.62 -6.33 -4.89
C ASP A 172 4.10 -6.44 -5.29
N ALA A 173 5.01 -5.96 -4.45
CA ALA A 173 6.44 -6.11 -4.68
C ALA A 173 6.87 -7.57 -4.65
N GLY A 174 6.34 -8.37 -3.73
CA GLY A 174 6.59 -9.81 -3.67
C GLY A 174 6.12 -10.56 -4.93
N LEU A 175 5.01 -10.12 -5.57
CA LEU A 175 4.60 -10.66 -6.86
C LEU A 175 5.58 -10.31 -7.97
N VAL A 176 6.12 -9.09 -7.97
CA VAL A 176 7.14 -8.64 -8.94
C VAL A 176 8.45 -9.40 -8.76
N GLU A 177 8.87 -9.65 -7.52
CA GLU A 177 10.04 -10.48 -7.21
C GLU A 177 9.86 -11.92 -7.71
N ALA A 178 8.64 -12.49 -7.56
CA ALA A 178 8.34 -13.85 -7.99
C ALA A 178 8.48 -14.06 -9.51
N ILE A 179 8.32 -13.01 -10.32
CA ILE A 179 8.57 -13.05 -11.78
C ILE A 179 10.02 -12.70 -12.16
N GLY A 180 10.92 -12.56 -11.18
CA GLY A 180 12.35 -12.31 -11.38
C GLY A 180 12.72 -10.86 -11.70
N GLU A 181 11.81 -9.90 -11.55
CA GLU A 181 12.10 -8.48 -11.72
C GLU A 181 12.70 -7.88 -10.44
N LYS A 182 13.52 -6.86 -10.63
CA LYS A 182 14.17 -6.17 -9.50
C LYS A 182 13.22 -5.14 -8.88
N VAL A 183 13.13 -5.17 -7.56
CA VAL A 183 12.45 -4.15 -6.75
C VAL A 183 13.51 -3.23 -6.13
N ILE A 184 13.33 -1.93 -6.31
CA ILE A 184 14.21 -0.90 -5.73
C ILE A 184 13.55 -0.31 -4.49
N PHE A 185 14.32 -0.17 -3.44
CA PHE A 185 13.86 0.46 -2.21
C PHE A 185 14.24 1.95 -2.18
N VAL A 186 13.32 2.78 -1.70
CA VAL A 186 13.53 4.20 -1.37
C VAL A 186 13.24 4.43 0.11
N GLU A 187 13.82 5.49 0.69
CA GLU A 187 13.60 5.82 2.09
C GLU A 187 12.13 6.13 2.36
N GLY A 188 11.54 5.39 3.31
CA GLY A 188 10.18 5.58 3.80
C GLY A 188 10.09 6.65 4.89
N GLU A 189 8.97 6.69 5.59
CA GLU A 189 8.70 7.68 6.62
C GLU A 189 8.19 7.01 7.91
N VAL A 190 8.84 7.33 9.03
CA VAL A 190 8.41 6.80 10.35
C VAL A 190 6.97 7.21 10.68
N GLY A 191 6.55 8.39 10.20
CA GLY A 191 5.18 8.88 10.37
C GLY A 191 4.13 8.17 9.53
N ASN A 192 4.52 7.46 8.47
CA ASN A 192 3.64 6.73 7.56
C ASN A 192 3.23 5.37 8.16
N ILE A 193 2.62 5.41 9.34
CA ILE A 193 2.17 4.22 10.06
C ILE A 193 0.95 3.59 9.38
N LYS A 194 0.83 2.26 9.49
CA LYS A 194 -0.33 1.51 9.03
C LYS A 194 -1.32 1.33 10.18
N ILE A 195 -2.52 1.91 10.05
CA ILE A 195 -3.60 1.68 11.02
C ILE A 195 -3.96 0.18 10.99
N THR A 196 -3.64 -0.50 12.09
CA THR A 196 -3.90 -1.93 12.27
C THR A 196 -4.80 -2.18 13.47
N HIS A 197 -4.64 -1.40 14.51
CA HIS A 197 -5.41 -1.44 15.76
C HIS A 197 -6.08 -0.09 16.04
N GLN A 198 -7.09 -0.08 16.91
CA GLN A 198 -7.76 1.18 17.31
C GLN A 198 -6.83 2.16 18.03
N SER A 199 -5.81 1.65 18.73
CA SER A 199 -4.76 2.48 19.34
C SER A 199 -3.97 3.32 18.33
N ASP A 200 -3.78 2.80 17.11
CA ASP A 200 -3.07 3.51 16.05
C ASP A 200 -3.88 4.74 15.61
N LEU A 201 -5.19 4.55 15.40
CA LEU A 201 -6.11 5.63 15.05
C LEU A 201 -6.18 6.69 16.15
N ALA A 202 -6.28 6.27 17.42
CA ALA A 202 -6.29 7.19 18.56
C ALA A 202 -4.99 8.01 18.66
N THR A 203 -3.86 7.41 18.28
CA THR A 203 -2.56 8.10 18.25
C THR A 203 -2.50 9.15 17.14
N LEU A 204 -3.05 8.85 15.96
CA LEU A 204 -3.12 9.80 14.85
C LEU A 204 -4.02 11.00 15.19
N ASN A 205 -5.22 10.76 15.69
CA ASN A 205 -6.15 11.82 16.05
C ASN A 205 -5.63 12.76 17.13
N ARG A 206 -4.74 12.30 18.03
CA ARG A 206 -4.05 13.17 18.99
C ARG A 206 -2.99 14.07 18.37
N LYS A 207 -2.42 13.71 17.24
CA LYS A 207 -1.43 14.53 16.54
C LYS A 207 -2.07 15.59 15.64
N GLU A 208 -3.34 15.45 15.32
CA GLU A 208 -4.11 16.37 14.50
C GLU A 208 -4.78 17.50 15.34
N GLN A 209 -4.78 17.39 16.69
CA GLN A 209 -5.25 18.42 17.61
C GLN A 209 -4.12 19.38 18.00
#